data_7f4528afc1b82db473fa1931d0f5102e
#
_entry.id   7f4528afc1b82db473fa1931d0f5102e
#
_cell.length_a   1.000
_cell.length_b   1.000
_cell.length_c   1.000
_cell.angle_alpha   90.00
_cell.angle_beta   90.00
_cell.angle_gamma   90.00
#
_symmetry.space_group_name_H-M   'P 1'
#
loop_
_entity.id
_entity.type
_entity.pdbx_description
1 polymer ?
#
loop_
_entity_poly.entity_id
_entity_poly.type
_entity_poly.pdbx_seq_one_letter_code
_entity_poly.pdbx_strand_id
1 'polypeptide(L)'
;MGRSTRVVTLEETAQVEAMAAYGHTQEEIAEFLGMSARSFRYKKKENKILIAAYNRGRFKAKNYVASRLWRYIKTDALTAIN
;
A
#
# COMPACT_ATOMS: atom_id res chain seq x y z
N MET A 1 -1.26 -27.97 1.81
CA MET A 1 -1.42 -27.27 2.51
C MET A 1 -1.79 -26.05 2.24
N GLY A 2 -2.50 -25.61 1.88
CA GLY A 2 -2.95 -24.43 1.58
C GLY A 2 -2.92 -23.44 2.65
N ARG A 3 -2.79 -23.91 3.88
CA ARG A 3 -2.86 -22.97 4.84
C ARG A 3 -1.62 -22.37 5.05
N SER A 4 -1.56 -21.19 5.07
CA SER A 4 -0.35 -20.48 5.27
C SER A 4 -0.02 -20.39 6.73
N THR A 5 1.02 -21.06 7.12
CA THR A 5 1.52 -20.90 8.46
C THR A 5 2.75 -20.01 8.41
N ARG A 6 3.06 -19.48 7.24
CA ARG A 6 4.20 -18.62 7.07
C ARG A 6 4.04 -17.33 7.85
N VAL A 7 5.07 -16.93 8.52
CA VAL A 7 5.08 -15.69 9.27
C VAL A 7 5.67 -14.60 8.37
N VAL A 8 4.97 -13.48 8.28
CA VAL A 8 5.48 -12.36 7.50
C VAL A 8 6.50 -11.64 8.36
N THR A 9 7.71 -11.53 7.88
CA THR A 9 8.80 -10.92 8.65
C THR A 9 8.66 -9.41 8.70
N LEU A 10 9.41 -8.78 9.58
CA LEU A 10 9.39 -7.32 9.66
C LEU A 10 9.92 -6.69 8.37
N GLU A 11 10.91 -7.33 7.76
CA GLU A 11 11.42 -6.85 6.49
C GLU A 11 10.35 -6.92 5.43
N GLU A 12 9.62 -8.01 5.38
CA GLU A 12 8.53 -8.15 4.41
C GLU A 12 7.42 -7.17 4.68
N THR A 13 7.16 -6.89 5.96
CA THR A 13 6.14 -5.91 6.32
C THR A 13 6.53 -4.53 5.80
N ALA A 14 7.80 -4.17 5.92
CA ALA A 14 8.28 -2.90 5.39
C ALA A 14 8.15 -2.86 3.87
N GLN A 15 8.41 -3.99 3.20
CA GLN A 15 8.25 -4.08 1.76
C GLN A 15 6.79 -3.91 1.37
N VAL A 16 5.88 -4.49 2.15
CA VAL A 16 4.45 -4.36 1.89
C VAL A 16 4.04 -2.89 1.98
N GLU A 17 4.54 -2.19 2.98
CA GLU A 17 4.22 -0.78 3.11
C GLU A 17 4.73 0.00 1.90
N ALA A 18 5.95 -0.27 1.47
CA ALA A 18 6.53 0.41 0.32
C ALA A 18 5.76 0.11 -0.96
N MET A 19 5.39 -1.15 -1.17
CA MET A 19 4.64 -1.52 -2.36
C MET A 19 3.27 -0.87 -2.37
N ALA A 20 2.60 -0.84 -1.22
CA ALA A 20 1.30 -0.19 -1.13
C ALA A 20 1.44 1.30 -1.40
N ALA A 21 2.52 1.91 -0.93
CA ALA A 21 2.78 3.32 -1.16
C ALA A 21 3.03 3.62 -2.63
N TYR A 22 3.56 2.66 -3.37
CA TYR A 22 3.75 2.83 -4.80
C TYR A 22 2.51 2.49 -5.61
N GLY A 23 1.44 2.10 -4.95
CA GLY A 23 0.17 1.85 -5.64
C GLY A 23 -0.03 0.43 -6.12
N HIS A 24 0.77 -0.50 -5.66
CA HIS A 24 0.59 -1.89 -6.05
C HIS A 24 -0.71 -2.45 -5.48
N THR A 25 -1.34 -3.34 -6.22
CA THR A 25 -2.59 -3.96 -5.77
C THR A 25 -2.30 -5.03 -4.74
N GLN A 26 -3.35 -5.46 -4.03
CA GLN A 26 -3.20 -6.54 -3.08
C GLN A 26 -2.72 -7.82 -3.77
N GLU A 27 -3.19 -8.06 -4.98
CA GLU A 27 -2.77 -9.23 -5.74
C GLU A 27 -1.27 -9.19 -6.01
N GLU A 28 -0.77 -8.02 -6.38
CA GLU A 28 0.66 -7.88 -6.66
C GLU A 28 1.50 -8.06 -5.41
N ILE A 29 1.04 -7.51 -4.31
CA ILE A 29 1.75 -7.64 -3.04
C ILE A 29 1.75 -9.10 -2.58
N ALA A 30 0.60 -9.76 -2.71
CA ALA A 30 0.51 -11.17 -2.35
C ALA A 30 1.47 -12.00 -3.19
N GLU A 31 1.53 -11.71 -4.47
CA GLU A 31 2.43 -12.42 -5.36
C GLU A 31 3.89 -12.24 -4.93
N PHE A 32 4.24 -11.03 -4.55
CA PHE A 32 5.59 -10.75 -4.05
C PHE A 32 5.88 -11.62 -2.83
N LEU A 33 4.89 -11.78 -1.95
CA LEU A 33 5.06 -12.58 -0.74
C LEU A 33 4.93 -14.09 -1.00
N GLY A 34 4.60 -14.46 -2.21
CA GLY A 34 4.46 -15.89 -2.55
C GLY A 34 3.19 -16.51 -2.05
N MET A 35 2.13 -15.74 -1.92
CA MET A 35 0.87 -16.26 -1.44
C MET A 35 -0.28 -15.72 -2.29
N SER A 36 -1.46 -16.30 -2.14
CA SER A 36 -2.62 -15.83 -2.87
C SER A 36 -3.15 -14.55 -2.24
N ALA A 37 -3.92 -13.79 -3.01
CA ALA A 37 -4.53 -12.58 -2.50
C ALA A 37 -5.43 -12.90 -1.31
N ARG A 38 -6.10 -14.05 -1.36
CA ARG A 38 -6.95 -14.47 -0.26
C ARG A 38 -6.15 -14.71 1.00
N SER A 39 -5.01 -15.38 0.88
CA SER A 39 -4.14 -15.62 2.02
C SER A 39 -3.60 -14.32 2.57
N PHE A 40 -3.25 -13.40 1.69
CA PHE A 40 -2.74 -12.11 2.13
C PHE A 40 -3.81 -11.35 2.92
N ARG A 41 -5.05 -11.35 2.44
CA ARG A 41 -6.13 -10.69 3.16
C ARG A 41 -6.35 -11.31 4.54
N TYR A 42 -6.21 -12.64 4.60
CA TYR A 42 -6.37 -13.32 5.87
C TYR A 42 -5.24 -12.96 6.82
N LYS A 43 -4.02 -12.91 6.30
CA LYS A 43 -2.85 -12.52 7.10
C LYS A 43 -3.02 -11.12 7.64
N LYS A 44 -3.55 -10.21 6.84
CA LYS A 44 -3.77 -8.85 7.30
C LYS A 44 -4.76 -8.80 8.46
N LYS A 45 -5.75 -9.68 8.44
CA LYS A 45 -6.71 -9.71 9.51
C LYS A 45 -6.08 -10.18 10.82
N GLU A 46 -5.15 -11.11 10.73
CA GLU A 46 -4.53 -11.66 11.92
C GLU A 46 -3.37 -10.86 12.44
N ASN A 47 -2.71 -10.12 11.60
CA ASN A 47 -1.47 -9.46 11.97
C ASN A 47 -1.65 -7.96 11.99
N LYS A 48 -1.72 -7.38 13.17
CA LYS A 48 -1.98 -5.95 13.32
C LYS A 48 -0.84 -5.10 12.76
N ILE A 49 0.37 -5.59 12.86
CA ILE A 49 1.52 -4.86 12.33
C ILE A 49 1.45 -4.81 10.81
N LEU A 50 1.09 -5.94 10.21
CA LEU A 50 1.00 -6.03 8.77
C LEU A 50 -0.13 -5.14 8.23
N ILE A 51 -1.31 -5.20 8.84
CA ILE A 51 -2.42 -4.38 8.36
C ILE A 51 -2.10 -2.90 8.53
N ALA A 52 -1.43 -2.53 9.63
CA ALA A 52 -1.06 -1.15 9.86
C ALA A 52 -0.08 -0.66 8.80
N ALA A 53 0.91 -1.49 8.46
CA ALA A 53 1.89 -1.14 7.44
C ALA A 53 1.22 -0.99 6.07
N TYR A 54 0.34 -1.91 5.74
CA TYR A 54 -0.37 -1.87 4.47
C TYR A 54 -1.22 -0.60 4.38
N ASN A 55 -1.94 -0.30 5.45
CA ASN A 55 -2.80 0.89 5.46
C ASN A 55 -1.98 2.17 5.39
N ARG A 56 -0.83 2.21 6.06
CA ARG A 56 0.05 3.38 5.97
C ARG A 56 0.54 3.57 4.54
N GLY A 57 0.87 2.47 3.87
CA GLY A 57 1.32 2.56 2.49
C GLY A 57 0.22 3.06 1.58
N ARG A 58 -0.99 2.53 1.74
CA ARG A 58 -2.12 2.99 0.95
C ARG A 58 -2.42 4.45 1.19
N PHE A 59 -2.31 4.88 2.45
CA PHE A 59 -2.55 6.27 2.78
C PHE A 59 -1.49 7.16 2.12
N LYS A 60 -0.24 6.73 2.11
CA LYS A 60 0.82 7.48 1.46
C LYS A 60 0.56 7.62 -0.04
N ALA A 61 0.12 6.55 -0.69
CA ALA A 61 -0.17 6.59 -2.10
C ALA A 61 -1.29 7.57 -2.40
N LYS A 62 -2.36 7.48 -1.63
CA LYS A 62 -3.49 8.35 -1.81
C LYS A 62 -3.11 9.80 -1.56
N ASN A 63 -2.35 10.04 -0.52
CA ASN A 63 -1.93 11.38 -0.15
C ASN A 63 -1.00 11.97 -1.19
N TYR A 64 -0.12 11.15 -1.75
CA TYR A 64 0.81 11.60 -2.77
C TYR A 64 0.06 12.05 -4.02
N VAL A 65 -0.92 11.26 -4.47
CA VAL A 65 -1.71 11.62 -5.63
C VAL A 65 -2.49 12.89 -5.37
N ALA A 66 -3.11 12.99 -4.20
CA ALA A 66 -3.88 14.17 -3.85
C ALA A 66 -2.99 15.41 -3.79
N SER A 67 -1.79 15.27 -3.24
CA SER A 67 -0.86 16.38 -3.17
C SER A 67 -0.44 16.86 -4.55
N ARG A 68 -0.20 15.94 -5.46
CA ARG A 68 0.20 16.30 -6.80
C ARG A 68 -0.92 17.00 -7.54
N LEU A 69 -2.13 16.51 -7.39
CA LEU A 69 -3.29 17.15 -8.02
C LEU A 69 -3.51 18.53 -7.46
N TRP A 70 -3.40 18.65 -6.14
CA TRP A 70 -3.59 19.94 -5.49
C TRP A 70 -2.56 20.95 -5.97
N ARG A 71 -1.33 20.53 -6.07
CA ARG A 71 -0.25 21.40 -6.51
C ARG A 71 -0.48 21.87 -7.95
N TYR A 72 -0.91 20.95 -8.80
CA TYR A 72 -1.17 21.27 -10.18
C TYR A 72 -2.31 22.28 -10.32
N ILE A 73 -3.40 22.05 -9.61
CA ILE A 73 -4.55 22.94 -9.64
C ILE A 73 -4.16 24.31 -9.12
N LYS A 74 -3.40 24.35 -8.05
CA LYS A 74 -2.98 25.60 -7.47
C LYS A 74 -2.12 26.43 -8.43
N THR A 75 -1.19 25.76 -9.10
CA THR A 75 -0.35 26.42 -10.07
C THR A 75 -1.17 26.95 -11.22
N ASP A 76 -2.10 26.16 -11.68
CA ASP A 76 -2.96 26.54 -12.78
C ASP A 76 -3.81 27.74 -12.41
N ALA A 77 -4.35 27.74 -11.19
CA ALA A 77 -5.16 28.85 -10.73
C ALA A 77 -4.35 30.14 -10.64
N LEU A 78 -3.11 30.04 -10.17
CA LEU A 78 -2.25 31.21 -10.10
C LEU A 78 -1.94 31.74 -11.51
N THR A 79 -1.72 30.84 -12.43
CA THR A 79 -1.45 31.23 -13.80
C THR A 79 -2.67 31.90 -14.39
N ALA A 80 -3.84 31.39 -14.09
CA ALA A 80 -5.07 31.96 -14.61
C ALA A 80 -5.31 33.37 -14.07
N ILE A 81 -4.94 33.59 -12.82
CA ILE A 81 -5.11 34.89 -12.19
C ILE A 81 -4.14 35.91 -12.81
N ASN A 82 -2.96 35.46 -13.11
CA ASN A 82 -1.97 36.33 -13.69
C ASN A 82 -2.17 36.50 -15.18
#